data_0248c1b49b6cbb8471a735e6c03f2198
#
_entry.id   0248c1b49b6cbb8471a735e6c03f2198
#
_cell.length_a   1.000
_cell.length_b   1.000
_cell.length_c   1.000
_cell.angle_alpha   90.00
_cell.angle_beta   90.00
_cell.angle_gamma   90.00
#
_symmetry.space_group_name_H-M   'P 1'
#
loop_
_entity.id
_entity.type
_entity.pdbx_description
1 polymer ?
#
loop_
_entity_poly.entity_id
_entity_poly.type
_entity_poly.pdbx_seq_one_letter_code
_entity_poly.pdbx_strand_id
1 'polypeptide(L)'
;MEMGTINWLAVLVAGISSFVVGGIWYSPGLFGKAWMKDNNFTAEDIKRGNKGKIFGWTFVFSLIMAANLGMFLTDSPSTCPADCAQKVDISWGAMAGFLAGIWTFCAIAIHSLFELKPWRLILINGFYSVVALTLMGAIIGVWR
;
A
#
# COMPACT_ATOMS: atom_id res chain seq x y z
N MET A 1 -10.19 16.87 -19.82
CA MET A 1 -9.49 15.61 -19.51
C MET A 1 -10.56 14.53 -19.40
N GLU A 2 -10.66 13.66 -20.38
CA GLU A 2 -11.44 12.45 -20.21
C GLU A 2 -10.60 11.53 -19.30
N MET A 3 -11.02 11.39 -18.05
CA MET A 3 -10.45 10.39 -17.16
C MET A 3 -10.92 9.03 -17.68
N GLY A 4 -9.98 8.14 -18.00
CA GLY A 4 -10.31 6.77 -18.33
C GLY A 4 -11.18 6.14 -17.24
N THR A 5 -12.01 5.16 -17.61
CA THR A 5 -12.91 4.51 -16.66
C THR A 5 -12.12 3.74 -15.61
N ILE A 6 -12.27 4.12 -14.35
CA ILE A 6 -11.64 3.43 -13.21
C ILE A 6 -12.45 2.18 -12.90
N ASN A 7 -11.78 1.05 -12.84
CA ASN A 7 -12.41 -0.19 -12.35
C ASN A 7 -12.45 -0.17 -10.81
N TRP A 8 -13.56 0.30 -10.25
CA TRP A 8 -13.76 0.41 -8.81
C TRP A 8 -13.72 -0.94 -8.08
N LEU A 9 -14.07 -2.04 -8.77
CA LEU A 9 -13.95 -3.38 -8.19
C LEU A 9 -12.49 -3.78 -8.01
N ALA A 10 -11.62 -3.48 -9.00
CA ALA A 10 -10.18 -3.67 -8.88
C ALA A 10 -9.59 -2.83 -7.75
N VAL A 11 -10.03 -1.58 -7.59
CA VAL A 11 -9.64 -0.68 -6.49
C VAL A 11 -10.02 -1.29 -5.13
N LEU A 12 -11.25 -1.80 -5.01
CA LEU A 12 -11.71 -2.45 -3.77
C LEU A 12 -10.85 -3.67 -3.43
N VAL A 13 -10.62 -4.56 -4.40
CA VAL A 13 -9.81 -5.77 -4.20
C VAL A 13 -8.35 -5.41 -3.88
N ALA A 14 -7.79 -4.40 -4.54
CA ALA A 14 -6.46 -3.88 -4.23
C ALA A 14 -6.38 -3.34 -2.79
N GLY A 15 -7.38 -2.58 -2.34
CA GLY A 15 -7.48 -2.10 -0.96
C GLY A 15 -7.55 -3.25 0.06
N ILE A 16 -8.34 -4.28 -0.22
CA ILE A 16 -8.43 -5.48 0.64
C ILE A 16 -7.11 -6.24 0.66
N SER A 17 -6.39 -6.33 -0.45
CA SER A 17 -5.11 -7.04 -0.52
C SER A 17 -4.08 -6.52 0.47
N SER A 18 -4.05 -5.21 0.72
CA SER A 18 -3.15 -4.62 1.72
C SER A 18 -3.44 -5.09 3.14
N PHE A 19 -4.70 -5.37 3.45
CA PHE A 19 -5.09 -5.96 4.73
C PHE A 19 -4.57 -7.38 4.89
N VAL A 20 -4.69 -8.19 3.84
CA VAL A 20 -4.16 -9.56 3.84
C VAL A 20 -2.65 -9.55 4.02
N VAL A 21 -1.96 -8.70 3.26
CA VAL A 21 -0.49 -8.51 3.42
C VAL A 21 -0.16 -8.06 4.84
N GLY A 22 -0.88 -7.07 5.38
CA GLY A 22 -0.67 -6.56 6.74
C GLY A 22 -0.90 -7.62 7.82
N GLY A 23 -1.95 -8.41 7.69
CA GLY A 23 -2.23 -9.51 8.61
C GLY A 23 -1.12 -10.55 8.65
N ILE A 24 -0.56 -10.90 7.50
CA ILE A 24 0.58 -11.82 7.39
C ILE A 24 1.86 -11.16 7.90
N TRP A 25 2.15 -9.93 7.46
CA TRP A 25 3.39 -9.21 7.74
C TRP A 25 3.59 -8.94 9.24
N TYR A 26 2.55 -8.47 9.91
CA TYR A 26 2.57 -8.16 11.33
C TYR A 26 2.14 -9.34 12.22
N SER A 27 2.03 -10.55 11.66
CA SER A 27 1.76 -11.74 12.45
C SER A 27 2.95 -12.08 13.37
N PRO A 28 2.69 -12.75 14.50
CA PRO A 28 3.77 -13.22 15.39
C PRO A 28 4.77 -14.16 14.72
N GLY A 29 4.37 -14.81 13.63
CA GLY A 29 5.22 -15.72 12.85
C GLY A 29 6.24 -15.02 11.94
N LEU A 30 5.98 -13.74 11.60
CA LEU A 30 6.89 -12.91 10.79
C LEU A 30 7.49 -11.77 11.61
N PHE A 31 7.00 -10.55 11.40
CA PHE A 31 7.60 -9.35 11.97
C PHE A 31 6.87 -8.80 13.20
N GLY A 32 5.72 -9.36 13.58
CA GLY A 32 4.89 -8.84 14.66
C GLY A 32 5.61 -8.73 16.00
N LYS A 33 6.40 -9.74 16.38
CA LYS A 33 7.17 -9.72 17.64
C LYS A 33 8.26 -8.66 17.62
N ALA A 34 8.98 -8.52 16.50
CA ALA A 34 10.01 -7.50 16.35
C ALA A 34 9.41 -6.09 16.36
N TRP A 35 8.27 -5.91 15.69
CA TRP A 35 7.52 -4.66 15.68
C TRP A 35 7.05 -4.25 17.08
N MET A 36 6.49 -5.19 17.85
CA MET A 36 6.10 -4.91 19.25
C MET A 36 7.28 -4.51 20.10
N LYS A 37 8.40 -5.25 19.99
CA LYS A 37 9.61 -4.99 20.77
C LYS A 37 10.19 -3.60 20.46
N ASP A 38 10.28 -3.24 19.19
CA ASP A 38 10.87 -1.98 18.76
C ASP A 38 9.99 -0.75 19.08
N ASN A 39 8.68 -0.97 19.25
CA ASN A 39 7.75 0.05 19.74
C ASN A 39 7.60 0.06 21.26
N ASN A 40 8.21 -0.86 21.98
CA ASN A 40 8.04 -1.06 23.43
C ASN A 40 6.57 -1.33 23.82
N PHE A 41 5.82 -2.03 22.98
CA PHE A 41 4.44 -2.41 23.26
C PHE A 41 4.39 -3.74 24.01
N THR A 42 3.56 -3.78 25.06
CA THR A 42 3.18 -5.01 25.74
C THR A 42 1.93 -5.61 25.10
N ALA A 43 1.64 -6.89 25.43
CA ALA A 43 0.39 -7.54 25.00
C ALA A 43 -0.86 -6.80 25.54
N GLU A 44 -0.74 -6.17 26.72
CA GLU A 44 -1.82 -5.38 27.31
C GLU A 44 -2.06 -4.07 26.57
N ASP A 45 -0.99 -3.39 26.11
CA ASP A 45 -1.11 -2.17 25.32
C ASP A 45 -1.86 -2.44 24.01
N ILE A 46 -1.57 -3.57 23.36
CA ILE A 46 -2.26 -4.00 22.15
C ILE A 46 -3.75 -4.28 22.42
N LYS A 47 -4.07 -4.88 23.60
CA LYS A 47 -5.45 -5.16 23.98
C LYS A 47 -6.25 -3.89 24.30
N ARG A 48 -5.62 -2.84 24.83
CA ARG A 48 -6.25 -1.55 25.15
C ARG A 48 -6.62 -0.75 23.90
N GLY A 49 -5.95 -0.99 22.79
CA GLY A 49 -6.23 -0.31 21.51
C GLY A 49 -7.65 -0.62 21.03
N ASN A 50 -8.37 0.41 20.55
CA ASN A 50 -9.64 0.22 19.89
C ASN A 50 -9.41 -0.38 18.49
N LYS A 51 -9.50 -1.71 18.41
CA LYS A 51 -9.24 -2.47 17.17
C LYS A 51 -10.18 -2.05 16.05
N GLY A 52 -11.45 -1.81 16.35
CA GLY A 52 -12.41 -1.37 15.34
C GLY A 52 -12.04 -0.03 14.72
N LYS A 53 -11.61 0.94 15.54
CA LYS A 53 -11.15 2.25 15.08
C LYS A 53 -9.87 2.11 14.23
N ILE A 54 -8.89 1.35 14.71
CA ILE A 54 -7.61 1.16 14.03
C ILE A 54 -7.82 0.50 12.67
N PHE A 55 -8.49 -0.65 12.63
CA PHE A 55 -8.72 -1.38 11.39
C PHE A 55 -9.67 -0.65 10.43
N GLY A 56 -10.70 0.02 10.97
CA GLY A 56 -11.62 0.81 10.16
C GLY A 56 -10.91 1.95 9.40
N TRP A 57 -10.12 2.75 10.10
CA TRP A 57 -9.35 3.82 9.46
C TRP A 57 -8.26 3.30 8.54
N THR A 58 -7.59 2.21 8.92
CA THR A 58 -6.61 1.57 8.03
C THR A 58 -7.25 1.13 6.73
N PHE A 59 -8.47 0.57 6.79
CA PHE A 59 -9.22 0.19 5.59
C PHE A 59 -9.56 1.41 4.71
N VAL A 60 -10.08 2.48 5.31
CA VAL A 60 -10.39 3.72 4.58
C VAL A 60 -9.15 4.27 3.88
N PHE A 61 -8.02 4.36 4.59
CA PHE A 61 -6.78 4.85 3.97
C PHE A 61 -6.25 3.91 2.88
N SER A 62 -6.38 2.61 3.05
CA SER A 62 -6.01 1.63 2.01
C SER A 62 -6.86 1.81 0.75
N LEU A 63 -8.15 2.07 0.89
CA LEU A 63 -9.03 2.35 -0.25
C LEU A 63 -8.66 3.68 -0.94
N ILE A 64 -8.32 4.71 -0.18
CA ILE A 64 -7.87 5.99 -0.75
C ILE A 64 -6.56 5.79 -1.53
N MET A 65 -5.61 5.03 -1.00
CA MET A 65 -4.36 4.71 -1.69
C MET A 65 -4.62 3.93 -2.98
N ALA A 66 -5.46 2.91 -2.92
CA ALA A 66 -5.84 2.11 -4.09
C ALA A 66 -6.58 2.94 -5.15
N ALA A 67 -7.47 3.85 -4.74
CA ALA A 67 -8.17 4.76 -5.64
C ALA A 67 -7.21 5.74 -6.33
N ASN A 68 -6.27 6.34 -5.58
CA ASN A 68 -5.24 7.21 -6.16
C ASN A 68 -4.38 6.47 -7.17
N LEU A 69 -3.95 5.25 -6.83
CA LEU A 69 -3.18 4.43 -7.75
C LEU A 69 -3.99 4.04 -8.99
N GLY A 70 -5.29 3.74 -8.81
CA GLY A 70 -6.22 3.50 -9.91
C GLY A 70 -6.40 4.70 -10.84
N MET A 71 -6.46 5.91 -10.28
CA MET A 71 -6.50 7.15 -11.07
C MET A 71 -5.21 7.38 -11.85
N PHE A 72 -4.06 7.06 -11.27
CA PHE A 72 -2.77 7.16 -11.92
C PHE A 72 -2.60 6.12 -13.03
N LEU A 73 -3.16 4.92 -12.86
CA LEU A 73 -3.09 3.81 -13.80
C LEU A 73 -4.24 3.83 -14.80
N THR A 74 -4.73 5.00 -15.21
CA THR A 74 -5.70 5.12 -16.30
C THR A 74 -5.01 4.99 -17.65
N ASP A 75 -5.70 4.37 -18.63
CA ASP A 75 -5.18 4.29 -19.99
C ASP A 75 -5.05 5.68 -20.61
N SER A 76 -4.12 5.81 -21.55
CA SER A 76 -3.99 7.02 -22.36
C SER A 76 -5.29 7.35 -23.08
N PRO A 77 -5.65 8.65 -23.23
CA PRO A 77 -6.84 9.03 -23.95
C PRO A 77 -6.92 8.40 -25.35
N SER A 78 -8.13 8.07 -25.78
CA SER A 78 -8.39 7.49 -27.10
C SER A 78 -7.97 8.39 -28.28
N THR A 79 -7.67 9.66 -27.98
CA THR A 79 -7.13 10.64 -28.95
C THR A 79 -5.65 10.50 -29.21
N CYS A 80 -4.96 9.65 -28.46
CA CYS A 80 -3.53 9.41 -28.63
C CYS A 80 -3.30 8.48 -29.83
N PRO A 81 -2.35 8.76 -30.75
CA PRO A 81 -1.95 7.81 -31.78
C PRO A 81 -1.56 6.46 -31.16
N ALA A 82 -1.74 5.36 -31.91
CA ALA A 82 -1.56 4.02 -31.39
C ALA A 82 -0.15 3.73 -30.85
N ASP A 83 0.84 4.48 -31.33
CA ASP A 83 2.26 4.41 -30.93
C ASP A 83 2.57 5.18 -29.65
N CYS A 84 1.70 6.09 -29.21
CA CYS A 84 1.85 6.78 -27.91
C CYS A 84 0.86 6.27 -26.83
N ALA A 85 -0.04 5.35 -27.18
CA ALA A 85 -0.99 4.77 -26.25
C ALA A 85 -0.28 3.78 -25.29
N GLN A 86 0.01 4.25 -24.08
CA GLN A 86 0.53 3.36 -23.05
C GLN A 86 -0.61 2.52 -22.49
N LYS A 87 -0.58 1.22 -22.80
CA LYS A 87 -1.49 0.26 -22.19
C LYS A 87 -1.04 -0.03 -20.78
N VAL A 88 -1.96 0.08 -19.86
CA VAL A 88 -1.71 -0.34 -18.49
C VAL A 88 -1.85 -1.86 -18.44
N ASP A 89 -0.77 -2.52 -18.04
CA ASP A 89 -0.71 -3.95 -17.82
C ASP A 89 -0.20 -4.25 -16.40
N ILE A 90 -0.06 -5.54 -16.07
CA ILE A 90 0.47 -5.96 -14.77
C ILE A 90 1.86 -5.40 -14.47
N SER A 91 2.74 -5.34 -15.49
CA SER A 91 4.11 -4.87 -15.34
C SER A 91 4.15 -3.39 -15.01
N TRP A 92 3.38 -2.59 -15.74
CA TRP A 92 3.26 -1.16 -15.49
C TRP A 92 2.59 -0.87 -14.15
N GLY A 93 1.51 -1.58 -13.84
CA GLY A 93 0.82 -1.47 -12.55
C GLY A 93 1.72 -1.81 -11.38
N ALA A 94 2.44 -2.92 -11.45
CA ALA A 94 3.41 -3.32 -10.41
C ALA A 94 4.55 -2.31 -10.26
N MET A 95 5.09 -1.79 -11.36
CA MET A 95 6.14 -0.77 -11.34
C MET A 95 5.65 0.53 -10.69
N ALA A 96 4.48 1.02 -11.06
CA ALA A 96 3.88 2.22 -10.47
C ALA A 96 3.64 2.02 -8.96
N GLY A 97 3.10 0.87 -8.56
CA GLY A 97 2.93 0.52 -7.16
C GLY A 97 4.26 0.44 -6.40
N PHE A 98 5.29 -0.13 -7.01
CA PHE A 98 6.64 -0.19 -6.44
C PHE A 98 7.22 1.21 -6.21
N LEU A 99 7.15 2.09 -7.19
CA LEU A 99 7.64 3.47 -7.06
C LEU A 99 6.88 4.24 -5.98
N ALA A 100 5.54 4.10 -5.92
CA ALA A 100 4.73 4.67 -4.85
C ALA A 100 5.11 4.09 -3.47
N GLY A 101 5.45 2.81 -3.43
CA GLY A 101 5.96 2.12 -2.24
C GLY A 101 7.29 2.69 -1.75
N ILE A 102 8.21 3.00 -2.66
CA ILE A 102 9.49 3.64 -2.33
C ILE A 102 9.26 5.04 -1.73
N TRP A 103 8.36 5.84 -2.27
CA TRP A 103 8.03 7.15 -1.68
C TRP A 103 7.46 6.99 -0.26
N THR A 104 6.56 6.04 -0.09
CA THR A 104 5.98 5.74 1.23
C THR A 104 7.05 5.25 2.20
N PHE A 105 7.96 4.39 1.76
CA PHE A 105 9.12 3.96 2.53
C PHE A 105 9.95 5.16 3.01
N CYS A 106 10.31 6.06 2.10
CA CYS A 106 11.09 7.25 2.44
C CYS A 106 10.36 8.13 3.46
N ALA A 107 9.05 8.35 3.29
CA ALA A 107 8.25 9.13 4.23
C ALA A 107 8.24 8.50 5.63
N ILE A 108 8.01 7.18 5.72
CA ILE A 108 8.07 6.44 7.00
C ILE A 108 9.46 6.53 7.61
N ALA A 109 10.52 6.38 6.81
CA ALA A 109 11.89 6.48 7.29
C ALA A 109 12.20 7.87 7.89
N ILE A 110 11.80 8.93 7.20
CA ILE A 110 12.00 10.30 7.67
C ILE A 110 11.32 10.50 9.03
N HIS A 111 10.03 10.20 9.13
CA HIS A 111 9.30 10.36 10.39
C HIS A 111 9.88 9.51 11.52
N SER A 112 10.19 8.26 11.25
CA SER A 112 10.73 7.33 12.25
C SER A 112 12.12 7.73 12.74
N LEU A 113 12.95 8.33 11.89
CA LEU A 113 14.26 8.85 12.30
C LEU A 113 14.13 10.02 13.28
N PHE A 114 13.20 10.96 13.04
CA PHE A 114 12.92 12.04 13.98
C PHE A 114 12.32 11.55 15.30
N GLU A 115 11.59 10.43 15.26
CA GLU A 115 11.05 9.77 16.46
C GLU A 115 12.08 8.87 17.17
N LEU A 116 13.32 8.85 16.70
CA LEU A 116 14.43 8.04 17.25
C LEU A 116 14.10 6.52 17.26
N LYS A 117 13.36 6.06 16.26
CA LYS A 117 13.04 4.64 16.12
C LYS A 117 14.21 3.85 15.54
N PRO A 118 14.38 2.57 15.91
CA PRO A 118 15.44 1.74 15.38
C PRO A 118 15.26 1.44 13.89
N TRP A 119 16.36 1.28 13.16
CA TRP A 119 16.35 0.94 11.73
C TRP A 119 15.55 -0.31 11.40
N ARG A 120 15.56 -1.31 12.28
CA ARG A 120 14.76 -2.51 12.10
C ARG A 120 13.27 -2.21 11.96
N LEU A 121 12.73 -1.32 12.79
CA LEU A 121 11.32 -0.90 12.71
C LEU A 121 11.03 -0.13 11.42
N ILE A 122 11.95 0.74 11.00
CA ILE A 122 11.83 1.48 9.73
C ILE A 122 11.75 0.51 8.55
N LEU A 123 12.61 -0.50 8.52
CA LEU A 123 12.60 -1.52 7.47
C LEU A 123 11.31 -2.35 7.50
N ILE A 124 10.83 -2.76 8.66
CA ILE A 124 9.59 -3.54 8.78
C ILE A 124 8.41 -2.74 8.21
N ASN A 125 8.21 -1.51 8.65
CA ASN A 125 7.09 -0.68 8.22
C ASN A 125 7.24 -0.22 6.77
N GLY A 126 8.44 0.14 6.36
CA GLY A 126 8.71 0.63 5.01
C GLY A 126 8.55 -0.45 3.95
N PHE A 127 9.12 -1.63 4.16
CA PHE A 127 8.97 -2.74 3.21
C PHE A 127 7.55 -3.28 3.13
N TYR A 128 6.79 -3.26 4.23
CA TYR A 128 5.36 -3.52 4.18
C TYR A 128 4.67 -2.64 3.12
N SER A 129 4.93 -1.34 3.16
CA SER A 129 4.33 -0.39 2.22
C SER A 129 4.75 -0.64 0.78
N VAL A 130 6.02 -0.99 0.55
CA VAL A 130 6.52 -1.35 -0.79
C VAL A 130 5.80 -2.57 -1.33
N VAL A 131 5.70 -3.64 -0.55
CA VAL A 131 5.03 -4.88 -0.96
C VAL A 131 3.54 -4.65 -1.18
N ALA A 132 2.87 -3.97 -0.24
CA ALA A 132 1.43 -3.71 -0.33
C ALA A 132 1.07 -2.88 -1.57
N LEU A 133 1.79 -1.79 -1.84
CA LEU A 133 1.55 -0.92 -2.99
C LEU A 133 1.91 -1.58 -4.33
N THR A 134 2.98 -2.37 -4.37
CA THR A 134 3.33 -3.16 -5.56
C THR A 134 2.21 -4.15 -5.91
N LEU A 135 1.69 -4.84 -4.91
CA LEU A 135 0.58 -5.77 -5.10
C LEU A 135 -0.71 -5.05 -5.52
N MET A 136 -1.04 -3.93 -4.89
CA MET A 136 -2.18 -3.09 -5.32
C MET A 136 -2.07 -2.67 -6.78
N GLY A 137 -0.89 -2.19 -7.19
CA GLY A 137 -0.63 -1.77 -8.56
C GLY A 137 -0.75 -2.93 -9.55
N ALA A 138 -0.22 -4.10 -9.21
CA ALA A 138 -0.34 -5.30 -10.02
C ALA A 138 -1.82 -5.72 -10.21
N ILE A 139 -2.62 -5.73 -9.14
CA ILE A 139 -4.05 -6.07 -9.18
C ILE A 139 -4.81 -5.11 -10.10
N ILE A 140 -4.58 -3.80 -9.93
CA ILE A 140 -5.23 -2.79 -10.76
C ILE A 140 -4.78 -2.92 -12.22
N GLY A 141 -3.49 -3.21 -12.46
CA GLY A 141 -2.94 -3.38 -13.81
C GLY A 141 -3.47 -4.62 -14.55
N VAL A 142 -3.76 -5.70 -13.82
CA VAL A 142 -4.35 -6.93 -14.42
C VAL A 142 -5.84 -6.77 -14.72
N TRP A 143 -6.55 -6.05 -13.87
CA TRP A 143 -8.02 -6.07 -13.86
C TRP A 143 -8.61 -4.80 -14.47
N ARG A 144 -8.31 -4.61 -15.71
CA ARG A 144 -8.78 -3.45 -16.48
C ARG A 144 -9.70 -3.84 -17.61
#